data_7b4a6fee8df084db14c8e339edd402f6
#
_entry.id   7b4a6fee8df084db14c8e339edd402f6
#
_cell.length_a   1.000
_cell.length_b   1.000
_cell.length_c   1.000
_cell.angle_alpha   90.00
_cell.angle_beta   90.00
_cell.angle_gamma   90.00
#
_symmetry.space_group_name_H-M   'P 1'
#
loop_
_entity.id
_entity.type
_entity.pdbx_description
1 polymer ?
#
loop_
_entity_poly.entity_id
_entity_poly.type
_entity_poly.pdbx_seq_one_letter_code
_entity_poly.pdbx_strand_id
1 'polypeptide(L)'
;DFTQIDLEMSFVDAEDVQAVNEGYLKRLFKEVLDLDVQLPLPRIKWKDAMARYGSDKPDTRFGLELIDLSQAVKDSSFSVFQNALAAGGSVRCINAKGFGCEFSRKEIDSLGEFVKTYRAKGLAWMNDKPDGLQSPIAKFLTEDEIAAIRKAADFEKGDILFIVADKDATVFAALG
;
A
#
# COMPACT_ATOMS: atom_id res chain seq x y z
N ASP A 1 23.72 12.03 20.49
CA ASP A 1 23.03 11.89 21.80
C ASP A 1 21.54 12.12 21.62
N PHE A 2 20.72 11.35 22.31
CA PHE A 2 19.28 11.50 22.31
C PHE A 2 18.73 11.28 23.73
N THR A 3 17.57 11.86 24.03
CA THR A 3 16.89 11.68 25.32
C THR A 3 15.78 10.67 25.15
N GLN A 4 15.66 9.75 26.10
CA GLN A 4 14.58 8.76 26.16
C GLN A 4 13.69 9.01 27.37
N ILE A 5 12.44 8.59 27.25
CA ILE A 5 11.50 8.49 28.36
C ILE A 5 11.17 7.00 28.50
N ASP A 6 11.71 6.38 29.54
CA ASP A 6 11.47 4.98 29.86
C ASP A 6 10.40 4.84 30.93
N LEU A 7 9.50 3.88 30.73
CA LEU A 7 8.38 3.60 31.63
C LEU A 7 8.42 2.12 32.01
N GLU A 8 8.58 1.83 33.31
CA GLU A 8 8.41 0.50 33.88
C GLU A 8 7.22 0.51 34.84
N MET A 9 6.35 -0.47 34.71
CA MET A 9 5.12 -0.56 35.51
C MET A 9 4.96 -1.99 36.02
N SER A 10 4.52 -2.15 37.29
CA SER A 10 4.28 -3.45 37.92
C SER A 10 2.77 -3.72 38.02
N PHE A 11 2.39 -4.99 37.93
CA PHE A 11 1.01 -5.46 38.09
C PHE A 11 0.03 -4.88 37.08
N VAL A 12 0.47 -4.69 35.84
CA VAL A 12 -0.29 -4.13 34.70
C VAL A 12 -0.25 -5.05 33.51
N ASP A 13 -1.21 -4.91 32.61
CA ASP A 13 -1.21 -5.55 31.29
C ASP A 13 -0.85 -4.56 30.18
N ALA A 14 -0.91 -5.02 28.92
CA ALA A 14 -0.55 -4.20 27.76
C ALA A 14 -1.50 -2.98 27.58
N GLU A 15 -2.77 -3.11 27.93
CA GLU A 15 -3.76 -2.04 27.81
C GLU A 15 -3.46 -0.92 28.82
N ASP A 16 -3.05 -1.26 30.02
CA ASP A 16 -2.67 -0.28 31.04
C ASP A 16 -1.47 0.56 30.59
N VAL A 17 -0.43 -0.11 30.06
CA VAL A 17 0.77 0.56 29.52
C VAL A 17 0.40 1.47 28.34
N GLN A 18 -0.46 1.01 27.45
CA GLN A 18 -0.93 1.81 26.32
C GLN A 18 -1.72 3.03 26.79
N ALA A 19 -2.62 2.88 27.77
CA ALA A 19 -3.41 4.00 28.30
C ALA A 19 -2.53 5.10 28.92
N VAL A 20 -1.49 4.74 29.65
CA VAL A 20 -0.52 5.71 30.20
C VAL A 20 0.22 6.44 29.08
N ASN A 21 0.72 5.70 28.06
CA ASN A 21 1.43 6.30 26.93
C ASN A 21 0.50 7.21 26.09
N GLU A 22 -0.73 6.81 25.87
CA GLU A 22 -1.73 7.64 25.18
C GLU A 22 -2.02 8.94 25.93
N GLY A 23 -2.19 8.86 27.24
CA GLY A 23 -2.37 10.04 28.09
C GLY A 23 -1.17 10.98 28.05
N TYR A 24 0.04 10.42 28.06
CA TYR A 24 1.28 11.18 27.89
C TYR A 24 1.34 11.88 26.53
N LEU A 25 1.09 11.16 25.43
CA LEU A 25 1.10 11.73 24.09
C LEU A 25 0.03 12.83 23.93
N LYS A 26 -1.19 12.59 24.40
CA LYS A 26 -2.27 13.59 24.36
C LYS A 26 -1.85 14.87 25.03
N ARG A 27 -1.28 14.77 26.24
CA ARG A 27 -0.83 15.94 27.01
C ARG A 27 0.34 16.65 26.31
N LEU A 28 1.33 15.91 25.84
CA LEU A 28 2.49 16.45 25.14
C LEU A 28 2.09 17.25 23.90
N PHE A 29 1.25 16.67 23.05
CA PHE A 29 0.78 17.33 21.84
C PHE A 29 -0.06 18.57 22.15
N LYS A 30 -0.88 18.50 23.20
CA LYS A 30 -1.68 19.64 23.62
C LYS A 30 -0.81 20.79 24.14
N GLU A 31 0.14 20.51 25.03
CA GLU A 31 0.98 21.53 25.67
C GLU A 31 2.01 22.15 24.71
N VAL A 32 2.56 21.36 23.78
CA VAL A 32 3.65 21.82 22.90
C VAL A 32 3.15 22.37 21.57
N LEU A 33 2.11 21.77 21.00
CA LEU A 33 1.62 22.08 19.65
C LEU A 33 0.19 22.60 19.62
N ASP A 34 -0.49 22.70 20.76
CA ASP A 34 -1.93 22.98 20.89
C ASP A 34 -2.82 22.05 20.04
N LEU A 35 -2.37 20.80 19.82
CA LEU A 35 -3.11 19.76 19.11
C LEU A 35 -3.84 18.85 20.09
N ASP A 36 -5.14 18.64 19.85
CA ASP A 36 -5.95 17.73 20.65
C ASP A 36 -6.01 16.33 20.02
N VAL A 37 -5.18 15.43 20.54
CA VAL A 37 -5.12 14.03 20.11
C VAL A 37 -6.33 13.28 20.62
N GLN A 38 -7.09 12.68 19.70
CA GLN A 38 -8.25 11.86 20.05
C GLN A 38 -7.80 10.48 20.56
N LEU A 39 -8.40 10.03 21.67
CA LEU A 39 -8.11 8.72 22.27
C LEU A 39 -9.37 7.85 22.27
N PRO A 40 -9.22 6.51 22.25
CA PRO A 40 -7.96 5.76 22.15
C PRO A 40 -7.33 5.88 20.74
N LEU A 41 -6.02 5.76 20.65
CA LEU A 41 -5.34 5.68 19.35
C LEU A 41 -5.78 4.41 18.60
N PRO A 42 -5.91 4.45 17.26
CA PRO A 42 -6.27 3.26 16.47
C PRO A 42 -5.30 2.10 16.71
N ARG A 43 -5.86 0.90 16.89
CA ARG A 43 -5.09 -0.34 17.03
C ARG A 43 -5.12 -1.08 15.70
N ILE A 44 -3.96 -1.22 15.06
CA ILE A 44 -3.81 -1.97 13.80
C ILE A 44 -2.94 -3.19 14.08
N LYS A 45 -3.43 -4.38 13.75
CA LYS A 45 -2.62 -5.59 13.84
C LYS A 45 -1.49 -5.53 12.84
N TRP A 46 -0.31 -6.04 13.20
CA TRP A 46 0.85 -6.05 12.31
C TRP A 46 0.55 -6.62 10.91
N LYS A 47 -0.18 -7.73 10.86
CA LYS A 47 -0.57 -8.35 9.58
C LYS A 47 -1.42 -7.42 8.71
N ASP A 48 -2.34 -6.68 9.33
CA ASP A 48 -3.23 -5.76 8.62
C ASP A 48 -2.46 -4.49 8.18
N ALA A 49 -1.54 -4.00 9.01
CA ALA A 49 -0.66 -2.89 8.66
C ALA A 49 0.21 -3.24 7.43
N MET A 50 0.85 -4.42 7.44
CA MET A 50 1.62 -4.89 6.30
C MET A 50 0.77 -5.10 5.05
N ALA A 51 -0.41 -5.71 5.18
CA ALA A 51 -1.30 -5.98 4.05
C ALA A 51 -1.86 -4.70 3.41
N ARG A 52 -2.15 -3.68 4.20
CA ARG A 52 -2.77 -2.42 3.74
C ARG A 52 -1.75 -1.36 3.34
N TYR A 53 -0.61 -1.31 4.01
CA TYR A 53 0.33 -0.20 3.86
C TYR A 53 1.76 -0.63 3.51
N GLY A 54 2.06 -1.94 3.53
CA GLY A 54 3.41 -2.45 3.30
C GLY A 54 4.41 -2.11 4.41
N SER A 55 3.94 -1.53 5.53
CA SER A 55 4.77 -1.06 6.64
C SER A 55 4.08 -1.33 7.98
N ASP A 56 4.86 -1.60 9.01
CA ASP A 56 4.39 -1.68 10.41
C ASP A 56 4.27 -0.29 11.08
N LYS A 57 4.64 0.77 10.38
CA LYS A 57 4.55 2.19 10.81
C LYS A 57 3.88 3.04 9.73
N PRO A 58 2.61 2.74 9.39
CA PRO A 58 1.94 3.40 8.29
C PRO A 58 1.61 4.87 8.59
N ASP A 59 1.78 5.73 7.59
CA ASP A 59 1.13 7.03 7.59
C ASP A 59 -0.26 6.89 6.98
N THR A 60 -1.29 6.99 7.81
CA THR A 60 -2.68 6.78 7.39
C THR A 60 -3.39 8.06 6.94
N ARG A 61 -2.69 9.21 6.90
CA ARG A 61 -3.31 10.52 6.64
C ARG A 61 -3.77 10.72 5.20
N PHE A 62 -3.18 10.04 4.25
CA PHE A 62 -3.50 10.19 2.81
C PHE A 62 -4.21 8.98 2.18
N GLY A 63 -4.43 7.89 2.92
CA GLY A 63 -5.33 6.79 2.51
C GLY A 63 -4.93 6.01 1.26
N LEU A 64 -3.65 5.98 0.88
CA LEU A 64 -3.15 5.24 -0.28
C LEU A 64 -2.81 3.80 0.14
N GLU A 65 -3.82 2.94 0.20
CA GLU A 65 -3.67 1.56 0.64
C GLU A 65 -3.28 0.61 -0.49
N LEU A 66 -2.55 -0.45 -0.13
CA LEU A 66 -2.26 -1.55 -1.04
C LEU A 66 -3.51 -2.41 -1.24
N ILE A 67 -3.83 -2.69 -2.49
CA ILE A 67 -4.98 -3.48 -2.89
C ILE A 67 -4.50 -4.84 -3.42
N ASP A 68 -5.05 -5.92 -2.89
CA ASP A 68 -4.74 -7.27 -3.32
C ASP A 68 -5.54 -7.64 -4.58
N LEU A 69 -4.84 -7.85 -5.69
CA LEU A 69 -5.39 -8.28 -6.97
C LEU A 69 -5.24 -9.78 -7.21
N SER A 70 -4.63 -10.54 -6.29
CA SER A 70 -4.26 -11.95 -6.50
C SER A 70 -5.45 -12.81 -6.92
N GLN A 71 -6.63 -12.58 -6.35
CA GLN A 71 -7.84 -13.31 -6.74
C GLN A 71 -8.40 -12.87 -8.10
N ALA A 72 -8.26 -11.60 -8.45
CA ALA A 72 -8.73 -11.07 -9.73
C ALA A 72 -7.91 -11.62 -10.92
N VAL A 73 -6.66 -12.02 -10.67
CA VAL A 73 -5.72 -12.48 -11.71
C VAL A 73 -5.23 -13.92 -11.49
N LYS A 74 -5.91 -14.70 -10.64
CA LYS A 74 -5.48 -16.07 -10.26
C LYS A 74 -5.36 -17.02 -11.44
N ASP A 75 -6.20 -16.87 -12.44
CA ASP A 75 -6.24 -17.72 -13.63
C ASP A 75 -5.59 -17.04 -14.86
N SER A 76 -4.91 -15.91 -14.66
CA SER A 76 -4.29 -15.12 -15.72
C SER A 76 -3.21 -15.90 -16.46
N SER A 77 -3.19 -15.79 -17.78
CA SER A 77 -2.11 -16.35 -18.62
C SER A 77 -0.83 -15.50 -18.59
N PHE A 78 -0.86 -14.31 -17.98
CA PHE A 78 0.30 -13.45 -17.91
C PHE A 78 1.36 -14.04 -16.96
N SER A 79 2.47 -14.49 -17.50
CA SER A 79 3.50 -15.26 -16.82
C SER A 79 4.07 -14.60 -15.56
N VAL A 80 4.12 -13.25 -15.53
CA VAL A 80 4.61 -12.50 -14.36
C VAL A 80 3.69 -12.71 -13.17
N PHE A 81 2.37 -12.65 -13.37
CA PHE A 81 1.38 -12.88 -12.33
C PHE A 81 1.36 -14.35 -11.90
N GLN A 82 1.33 -15.27 -12.87
CA GLN A 82 1.37 -16.70 -12.59
C GLN A 82 2.59 -17.09 -11.75
N ASN A 83 3.77 -16.64 -12.14
CA ASN A 83 5.01 -17.00 -11.44
C ASN A 83 5.03 -16.46 -10.00
N ALA A 84 4.52 -15.24 -9.77
CA ALA A 84 4.44 -14.68 -8.44
C ALA A 84 3.48 -15.49 -7.55
N LEU A 85 2.28 -15.79 -8.05
CA LEU A 85 1.26 -16.55 -7.32
C LEU A 85 1.71 -18.00 -7.07
N ALA A 86 2.30 -18.67 -8.08
CA ALA A 86 2.82 -20.03 -7.94
C ALA A 86 3.97 -20.12 -6.92
N ALA A 87 4.73 -19.04 -6.74
CA ALA A 87 5.78 -18.95 -5.73
C ALA A 87 5.26 -18.59 -4.32
N GLY A 88 3.93 -18.53 -4.13
CA GLY A 88 3.30 -18.16 -2.85
C GLY A 88 3.41 -16.67 -2.51
N GLY A 89 3.63 -15.82 -3.50
CA GLY A 89 3.58 -14.38 -3.39
C GLY A 89 2.21 -13.80 -3.72
N SER A 90 2.14 -12.51 -3.96
CA SER A 90 0.90 -11.81 -4.31
C SER A 90 1.07 -10.86 -5.49
N VAL A 91 -0.05 -10.45 -6.05
CA VAL A 91 -0.17 -9.35 -7.01
C VAL A 91 -0.93 -8.24 -6.31
N ARG A 92 -0.27 -7.11 -6.07
CA ARG A 92 -0.90 -5.97 -5.39
C ARG A 92 -0.69 -4.70 -6.19
N CYS A 93 -1.58 -3.74 -5.96
CA CYS A 93 -1.46 -2.42 -6.56
C CYS A 93 -1.72 -1.31 -5.55
N ILE A 94 -1.33 -0.11 -5.93
CA ILE A 94 -1.88 1.14 -5.42
C ILE A 94 -2.67 1.82 -6.52
N ASN A 95 -3.79 2.46 -6.17
CA ASN A 95 -4.61 3.23 -7.10
C ASN A 95 -4.40 4.72 -6.83
N ALA A 96 -3.69 5.40 -7.72
CA ALA A 96 -3.58 6.85 -7.70
C ALA A 96 -4.81 7.46 -8.38
N LYS A 97 -5.87 7.67 -7.59
CA LYS A 97 -7.17 8.14 -8.08
C LYS A 97 -7.08 9.55 -8.65
N GLY A 98 -7.58 9.71 -9.88
CA GLY A 98 -7.60 10.98 -10.59
C GLY A 98 -6.24 11.42 -11.17
N PHE A 99 -5.18 10.66 -10.99
CA PHE A 99 -3.83 11.01 -11.42
C PHE A 99 -3.42 10.45 -12.79
N GLY A 100 -4.34 9.83 -13.53
CA GLY A 100 -4.04 9.22 -14.83
C GLY A 100 -3.47 10.17 -15.88
N CYS A 101 -3.80 11.47 -15.81
CA CYS A 101 -3.25 12.48 -16.72
C CYS A 101 -1.98 13.18 -16.18
N GLU A 102 -1.69 13.03 -14.89
CA GLU A 102 -0.58 13.71 -14.23
C GLU A 102 0.77 13.00 -14.48
N PHE A 103 0.76 11.69 -14.75
CA PHE A 103 1.96 10.93 -15.01
C PHE A 103 2.32 10.89 -16.50
N SER A 104 3.48 11.44 -16.84
CA SER A 104 4.12 11.20 -18.13
C SER A 104 4.70 9.79 -18.21
N ARG A 105 4.95 9.29 -19.42
CA ARG A 105 5.60 7.99 -19.63
C ARG A 105 6.97 7.92 -18.94
N LYS A 106 7.75 9.00 -18.97
CA LYS A 106 9.07 9.09 -18.37
C LYS A 106 9.01 8.94 -16.84
N GLU A 107 8.00 9.53 -16.21
CA GLU A 107 7.81 9.42 -14.76
C GLU A 107 7.42 7.99 -14.37
N ILE A 108 6.52 7.36 -15.12
CA ILE A 108 6.17 5.95 -14.91
C ILE A 108 7.39 5.04 -15.07
N ASP A 109 8.20 5.27 -16.10
CA ASP A 109 9.43 4.50 -16.32
C ASP A 109 10.44 4.73 -15.17
N SER A 110 10.53 5.96 -14.64
CA SER A 110 11.35 6.27 -13.45
C SER A 110 10.87 5.54 -12.20
N LEU A 111 9.55 5.44 -11.97
CA LEU A 111 8.98 4.63 -10.90
C LEU A 111 9.32 3.15 -11.09
N GLY A 112 9.33 2.67 -12.34
CA GLY A 112 9.76 1.31 -12.68
C GLY A 112 11.21 1.01 -12.28
N GLU A 113 12.11 1.99 -12.42
CA GLU A 113 13.49 1.87 -11.91
C GLU A 113 13.56 2.01 -10.39
N PHE A 114 12.75 2.89 -9.80
CA PHE A 114 12.70 3.09 -8.35
C PHE A 114 12.32 1.82 -7.59
N VAL A 115 11.30 1.09 -8.01
CA VAL A 115 10.87 -0.14 -7.32
C VAL A 115 11.93 -1.25 -7.36
N LYS A 116 12.88 -1.21 -8.30
CA LYS A 116 14.00 -2.15 -8.35
C LYS A 116 14.96 -1.99 -7.18
N THR A 117 15.04 -0.80 -6.57
CA THR A 117 15.84 -0.56 -5.35
C THR A 117 15.30 -1.39 -4.18
N TYR A 118 14.02 -1.73 -4.21
CA TYR A 118 13.34 -2.64 -3.27
C TYR A 118 13.30 -4.10 -3.74
N ARG A 119 14.10 -4.44 -4.77
CA ARG A 119 14.24 -5.79 -5.35
C ARG A 119 13.01 -6.27 -6.13
N ALA A 120 12.05 -5.42 -6.43
CA ALA A 120 10.98 -5.76 -7.36
C ALA A 120 11.54 -5.94 -8.78
N LYS A 121 11.07 -6.95 -9.50
CA LYS A 121 11.54 -7.25 -10.87
C LYS A 121 11.07 -6.22 -11.88
N GLY A 122 10.01 -5.47 -11.56
CA GLY A 122 9.44 -4.43 -12.40
C GLY A 122 8.14 -3.88 -11.81
N LEU A 123 7.66 -2.83 -12.44
CA LEU A 123 6.39 -2.18 -12.13
C LEU A 123 5.49 -2.29 -13.35
N ALA A 124 4.37 -2.99 -13.20
CA ALA A 124 3.30 -2.94 -14.19
C ALA A 124 2.38 -1.76 -13.86
N TRP A 125 1.67 -1.27 -14.87
CA TRP A 125 0.73 -0.17 -14.66
C TRP A 125 -0.46 -0.25 -15.62
N MET A 126 -1.59 0.31 -15.20
CA MET A 126 -2.79 0.50 -15.99
C MET A 126 -3.27 1.93 -15.77
N ASN A 127 -3.44 2.67 -16.86
CA ASN A 127 -3.86 4.08 -16.84
C ASN A 127 -5.13 4.23 -17.65
N ASP A 128 -6.23 4.59 -17.02
CA ASP A 128 -7.53 4.76 -17.68
C ASP A 128 -7.78 6.23 -18.04
N LYS A 129 -7.17 6.66 -19.12
CA LYS A 129 -7.28 8.02 -19.63
C LYS A 129 -8.64 8.29 -20.29
N PRO A 130 -9.00 9.57 -20.52
CA PRO A 130 -10.23 9.93 -21.24
C PRO A 130 -10.38 9.27 -22.61
N ASP A 131 -9.27 9.04 -23.31
CA ASP A 131 -9.18 8.42 -24.63
C ASP A 131 -9.10 6.89 -24.60
N GLY A 132 -9.05 6.28 -23.42
CA GLY A 132 -9.06 4.83 -23.22
C GLY A 132 -8.00 4.30 -22.28
N LEU A 133 -8.10 2.99 -22.04
CA LEU A 133 -7.17 2.27 -21.19
C LEU A 133 -5.81 2.12 -21.86
N GLN A 134 -4.78 2.69 -21.26
CA GLN A 134 -3.38 2.54 -21.66
C GLN A 134 -2.66 1.64 -20.68
N SER A 135 -2.06 0.56 -21.16
CA SER A 135 -1.30 -0.37 -20.30
C SER A 135 -0.43 -1.29 -21.16
N PRO A 136 0.83 -1.51 -20.81
CA PRO A 136 1.68 -2.46 -21.50
C PRO A 136 1.26 -3.92 -21.24
N ILE A 137 0.51 -4.17 -20.17
CA ILE A 137 0.09 -5.52 -19.77
C ILE A 137 -1.34 -5.87 -20.23
N ALA A 138 -2.17 -4.90 -20.64
CA ALA A 138 -3.57 -5.14 -21.03
C ALA A 138 -3.70 -6.20 -22.14
N LYS A 139 -2.76 -6.25 -23.07
CA LYS A 139 -2.74 -7.27 -24.15
C LYS A 139 -2.56 -8.72 -23.69
N PHE A 140 -2.19 -8.94 -22.44
CA PHE A 140 -2.02 -10.27 -21.83
C PHE A 140 -3.19 -10.65 -20.92
N LEU A 141 -4.12 -9.73 -20.70
CA LEU A 141 -5.27 -9.90 -19.80
C LEU A 141 -6.55 -10.06 -20.64
N THR A 142 -7.44 -10.88 -20.15
CA THR A 142 -8.80 -10.97 -20.69
C THR A 142 -9.66 -9.79 -20.25
N GLU A 143 -10.79 -9.55 -20.92
CA GLU A 143 -11.75 -8.53 -20.52
C GLU A 143 -12.31 -8.79 -19.11
N ASP A 144 -12.54 -10.06 -18.78
CA ASP A 144 -13.02 -10.47 -17.45
C ASP A 144 -11.99 -10.17 -16.36
N GLU A 145 -10.70 -10.40 -16.63
CA GLU A 145 -9.61 -10.06 -15.69
C GLU A 145 -9.49 -8.54 -15.50
N ILE A 146 -9.59 -7.78 -16.58
CA ILE A 146 -9.59 -6.30 -16.50
C ILE A 146 -10.80 -5.82 -15.70
N ALA A 147 -11.99 -6.40 -15.92
CA ALA A 147 -13.19 -6.07 -15.15
C ALA A 147 -13.03 -6.43 -13.66
N ALA A 148 -12.43 -7.59 -13.36
CA ALA A 148 -12.13 -8.01 -12.00
C ALA A 148 -11.12 -7.09 -11.30
N ILE A 149 -10.07 -6.65 -12.00
CA ILE A 149 -9.09 -5.66 -11.51
C ILE A 149 -9.79 -4.34 -11.22
N ARG A 150 -10.63 -3.84 -12.16
CA ARG A 150 -11.40 -2.61 -11.96
C ARG A 150 -12.24 -2.66 -10.70
N LYS A 151 -12.96 -3.76 -10.51
CA LYS A 151 -13.82 -3.97 -9.33
C LYS A 151 -13.00 -4.05 -8.03
N ALA A 152 -11.90 -4.79 -8.04
CA ALA A 152 -11.06 -4.99 -6.84
C ALA A 152 -10.36 -3.71 -6.41
N ALA A 153 -9.85 -2.92 -7.38
CA ALA A 153 -9.10 -1.71 -7.13
C ALA A 153 -9.95 -0.43 -7.11
N ASP A 154 -11.28 -0.53 -7.28
CA ASP A 154 -12.15 0.63 -7.49
C ASP A 154 -11.54 1.56 -8.55
N PHE A 155 -11.12 0.95 -9.69
CA PHE A 155 -10.35 1.61 -10.74
C PHE A 155 -11.27 2.21 -11.78
N GLU A 156 -11.30 3.53 -11.80
CA GLU A 156 -12.20 4.32 -12.62
C GLU A 156 -11.44 5.12 -13.67
N LYS A 157 -12.22 5.76 -14.56
CA LYS A 157 -11.68 6.64 -15.58
C LYS A 157 -10.98 7.85 -14.95
N GLY A 158 -9.75 8.10 -15.36
CA GLY A 158 -8.89 9.13 -14.80
C GLY A 158 -7.88 8.62 -13.77
N ASP A 159 -7.98 7.36 -13.36
CA ASP A 159 -7.08 6.74 -12.40
C ASP A 159 -5.85 6.11 -13.06
N ILE A 160 -4.80 5.89 -12.28
CA ILE A 160 -3.67 5.05 -12.67
C ILE A 160 -3.35 4.04 -11.57
N LEU A 161 -3.24 2.76 -11.95
CA LEU A 161 -2.77 1.68 -11.08
C LEU A 161 -1.28 1.44 -11.29
N PHE A 162 -0.55 1.29 -10.19
CA PHE A 162 0.81 0.77 -10.16
C PHE A 162 0.80 -0.60 -9.49
N ILE A 163 1.28 -1.63 -10.20
CA ILE A 163 1.11 -3.04 -9.84
C ILE A 163 2.47 -3.71 -9.69
N VAL A 164 2.69 -4.40 -8.58
CA VAL A 164 3.85 -5.26 -8.34
C VAL A 164 3.39 -6.69 -8.08
N ALA A 165 4.09 -7.65 -8.69
CA ALA A 165 3.85 -9.08 -8.54
C ALA A 165 5.16 -9.75 -8.15
N ASP A 166 5.27 -10.20 -6.90
CA ASP A 166 6.44 -10.89 -6.35
C ASP A 166 6.08 -11.55 -5.01
N LYS A 167 7.07 -12.00 -4.25
CA LYS A 167 6.89 -12.41 -2.85
C LYS A 167 6.38 -11.23 -2.02
N ASP A 168 5.52 -11.50 -1.05
CA ASP A 168 4.87 -10.46 -0.23
C ASP A 168 5.85 -9.44 0.35
N ALA A 169 6.99 -9.88 0.88
CA ALA A 169 8.00 -8.97 1.43
C ALA A 169 8.53 -7.96 0.40
N THR A 170 8.70 -8.38 -0.87
CA THR A 170 9.13 -7.50 -1.96
C THR A 170 8.00 -6.57 -2.39
N VAL A 171 6.77 -7.09 -2.48
CA VAL A 171 5.58 -6.30 -2.84
C VAL A 171 5.35 -5.20 -1.82
N PHE A 172 5.38 -5.55 -0.52
CA PHE A 172 5.21 -4.59 0.57
C PHE A 172 6.30 -3.52 0.58
N ALA A 173 7.57 -3.92 0.41
CA ALA A 173 8.67 -2.96 0.38
C ALA A 173 8.63 -2.02 -0.83
N ALA A 174 8.10 -2.48 -1.98
CA ALA A 174 8.08 -1.71 -3.22
C ALA A 174 6.88 -0.78 -3.35
N LEU A 175 5.73 -1.12 -2.75
CA LEU A 175 4.49 -0.34 -2.83
C LEU A 175 4.19 0.44 -1.54
N GLY A 176 4.68 0.00 -0.39
CA GLY A 176 4.57 0.68 0.91
C GLY A 176 5.64 1.76 1.06
#